data_c476b03b2c0069dce0c49fa2b74ca523
#
_entry.id   c476b03b2c0069dce0c49fa2b74ca523
#
_cell.length_a   1.000
_cell.length_b   1.000
_cell.length_c   1.000
_cell.angle_alpha   90.00
_cell.angle_beta   90.00
_cell.angle_gamma   90.00
#
_symmetry.space_group_name_H-M   'P 1'
#
loop_
_entity.id
_entity.type
_entity.pdbx_description
1 polymer ?
#
loop_
_entity_poly.entity_id
_entity_poly.type
_entity_poly.pdbx_seq_one_letter_code
_entity_poly.pdbx_strand_id
1 'polypeptide(L)'
;MYIFDLDGTLLDSNGLWGEVDEEFLARRGLAVTGEYAEAISRCIFPTAAVYTKEYYHLPDSPADILAEWDALAAHHYRDLAPLKAGAAELLAKYRAENIPMAMFTACRPELCRMALERFGLTGYFQHIVYAEEIGLEKHDPACFIRLSELLGLSPAECTLFDDSPANCATARAAGMRVVGVYDDLYAGRQDEMRGLCGRYVGSLDELL
;
A
#
# COMPACT_ATOMS: atom_id res chain seq x y z
N MET A 1 -2.89 17.61 8.80
CA MET A 1 -2.52 17.07 7.47
C MET A 1 -3.20 15.73 7.27
N TYR A 2 -3.75 15.47 6.08
CA TYR A 2 -4.28 14.16 5.72
C TYR A 2 -3.16 13.37 5.01
N ILE A 3 -2.96 12.14 5.46
CA ILE A 3 -1.90 11.25 4.95
C ILE A 3 -2.58 10.01 4.39
N PHE A 4 -2.35 9.72 3.12
CA PHE A 4 -2.96 8.59 2.44
C PHE A 4 -1.92 7.50 2.17
N ASP A 5 -2.27 6.27 2.47
CA ASP A 5 -1.62 5.13 1.84
C ASP A 5 -2.05 5.02 0.38
N LEU A 6 -1.31 4.25 -0.42
CA LEU A 6 -1.62 4.04 -1.84
C LEU A 6 -2.38 2.73 -2.05
N ASP A 7 -1.71 1.60 -1.78
CA ASP A 7 -2.18 0.26 -2.12
C ASP A 7 -3.30 -0.20 -1.17
N GLY A 8 -4.45 -0.59 -1.71
CA GLY A 8 -5.63 -0.93 -0.91
C GLY A 8 -6.41 0.28 -0.37
N THR A 9 -5.84 1.47 -0.42
CA THR A 9 -6.45 2.72 0.10
C THR A 9 -6.92 3.65 -1.00
N LEU A 10 -6.03 4.16 -1.84
CA LEU A 10 -6.37 4.98 -3.01
C LEU A 10 -6.44 4.14 -4.28
N LEU A 11 -5.62 3.12 -4.38
CA LEU A 11 -5.52 2.21 -5.51
C LEU A 11 -6.02 0.82 -5.10
N ASP A 12 -6.82 0.20 -5.93
CA ASP A 12 -7.27 -1.19 -5.76
C ASP A 12 -6.20 -2.12 -6.32
N SER A 13 -5.18 -2.38 -5.52
CA SER A 13 -3.94 -3.04 -5.93
C SER A 13 -3.44 -4.13 -4.97
N ASN A 14 -4.10 -4.36 -3.84
CA ASN A 14 -3.65 -5.39 -2.88
C ASN A 14 -3.68 -6.82 -3.45
N GLY A 15 -4.55 -7.10 -4.42
CA GLY A 15 -4.57 -8.38 -5.15
C GLY A 15 -3.42 -8.56 -6.14
N LEU A 16 -2.76 -7.47 -6.52
CA LEU A 16 -1.77 -7.39 -7.58
C LEU A 16 -0.60 -8.37 -7.41
N TRP A 17 -0.07 -8.48 -6.21
CA TRP A 17 1.07 -9.37 -5.98
C TRP A 17 0.70 -10.84 -6.12
N GLY A 18 -0.54 -11.21 -5.78
CA GLY A 18 -1.08 -12.53 -6.09
C GLY A 18 -1.15 -12.78 -7.61
N GLU A 19 -1.62 -11.80 -8.38
CA GLU A 19 -1.70 -11.88 -9.84
C GLU A 19 -0.30 -11.91 -10.48
N VAL A 20 0.66 -11.17 -9.95
CA VAL A 20 2.08 -11.20 -10.37
C VAL A 20 2.67 -12.59 -10.14
N ASP A 21 2.45 -13.18 -8.98
CA ASP A 21 2.91 -14.54 -8.68
C ASP A 21 2.25 -15.58 -9.58
N GLU A 22 0.93 -15.48 -9.79
CA GLU A 22 0.19 -16.37 -10.68
C GLU A 22 0.73 -16.28 -12.12
N GLU A 23 0.91 -15.08 -12.66
CA GLU A 23 1.42 -14.88 -14.01
C GLU A 23 2.87 -15.35 -14.14
N PHE A 24 3.73 -15.01 -13.17
CA PHE A 24 5.14 -15.42 -13.14
C PHE A 24 5.27 -16.95 -13.15
N LEU A 25 4.51 -17.65 -12.31
CA LEU A 25 4.54 -19.11 -12.22
C LEU A 25 3.87 -19.77 -13.41
N ALA A 26 2.75 -19.23 -13.91
CA ALA A 26 2.06 -19.73 -15.09
C ALA A 26 2.94 -19.74 -16.33
N ARG A 27 3.80 -18.73 -16.54
CA ARG A 27 4.78 -18.67 -17.63
C ARG A 27 5.78 -19.85 -17.60
N ARG A 28 5.94 -20.48 -16.43
CA ARG A 28 6.81 -21.64 -16.18
C ARG A 28 6.04 -22.97 -16.10
N GLY A 29 4.70 -22.93 -16.35
CA GLY A 29 3.82 -24.10 -16.24
C GLY A 29 3.59 -24.55 -14.80
N LEU A 30 3.78 -23.63 -13.85
CA LEU A 30 3.61 -23.84 -12.41
C LEU A 30 2.37 -23.09 -11.92
N ALA A 31 1.90 -23.42 -10.72
CA ALA A 31 0.76 -22.76 -10.07
C ALA A 31 1.14 -22.31 -8.66
N VAL A 32 0.52 -21.22 -8.20
CA VAL A 32 0.60 -20.78 -6.80
C VAL A 32 -0.05 -21.83 -5.92
N THR A 33 0.67 -22.28 -4.88
CA THR A 33 0.10 -23.18 -3.85
C THR A 33 -0.20 -22.35 -2.59
N GLY A 34 -1.18 -22.81 -1.78
CA GLY A 34 -1.51 -22.12 -0.52
C GLY A 34 -0.32 -22.04 0.44
N GLU A 35 0.51 -23.10 0.48
CA GLU A 35 1.72 -23.13 1.31
C GLU A 35 2.74 -22.07 0.86
N TYR A 36 2.97 -21.97 -0.45
CA TYR A 36 3.84 -20.95 -1.03
C TYR A 36 3.33 -19.54 -0.70
N ALA A 37 2.06 -19.26 -1.00
CA ALA A 37 1.46 -17.94 -0.76
C ALA A 37 1.56 -17.51 0.72
N GLU A 38 1.29 -18.44 1.65
CA GLU A 38 1.45 -18.17 3.08
C GLU A 38 2.91 -17.87 3.47
N ALA A 39 3.86 -18.61 2.90
CA ALA A 39 5.26 -18.41 3.19
C ALA A 39 5.79 -17.06 2.70
N ILE A 40 5.50 -16.70 1.43
CA ILE A 40 6.00 -15.45 0.85
C ILE A 40 5.34 -14.20 1.41
N SER A 41 4.09 -14.29 1.89
CA SER A 41 3.39 -13.14 2.52
C SER A 41 4.12 -12.56 3.73
N ARG A 42 5.07 -13.31 4.29
CA ARG A 42 5.89 -12.94 5.46
C ARG A 42 7.30 -12.51 5.09
N CYS A 43 7.65 -12.57 3.81
CA CYS A 43 8.98 -12.29 3.33
C CYS A 43 9.10 -10.84 2.84
N ILE A 44 10.25 -10.23 3.07
CA ILE A 44 10.65 -9.05 2.30
C ILE A 44 11.01 -9.47 0.87
N PHE A 45 10.87 -8.56 -0.07
CA PHE A 45 10.94 -8.83 -1.50
C PHE A 45 12.18 -9.65 -1.95
N PRO A 46 13.42 -9.33 -1.53
CA PRO A 46 14.59 -10.14 -1.87
C PRO A 46 14.54 -11.56 -1.31
N THR A 47 14.02 -11.73 -0.09
CA THR A 47 13.89 -13.05 0.54
C THR A 47 12.80 -13.88 -0.15
N ALA A 48 11.71 -13.25 -0.57
CA ALA A 48 10.66 -13.91 -1.34
C ALA A 48 11.20 -14.51 -2.65
N ALA A 49 12.05 -13.78 -3.39
CA ALA A 49 12.66 -14.29 -4.63
C ALA A 49 13.57 -15.50 -4.40
N VAL A 50 14.35 -15.50 -3.31
CA VAL A 50 15.17 -16.66 -2.91
C VAL A 50 14.27 -17.85 -2.58
N TYR A 51 13.24 -17.63 -1.76
CA TYR A 51 12.28 -18.67 -1.39
C TYR A 51 11.57 -19.26 -2.62
N THR A 52 11.10 -18.41 -3.53
CA THR A 52 10.42 -18.82 -4.77
C THR A 52 11.30 -19.72 -5.62
N LYS A 53 12.58 -19.31 -5.80
CA LYS A 53 13.58 -20.13 -6.50
C LYS A 53 13.73 -21.52 -5.87
N GLU A 54 13.89 -21.57 -4.56
CA GLU A 54 14.13 -22.83 -3.83
C GLU A 54 12.88 -23.71 -3.82
N TYR A 55 11.71 -23.15 -3.55
CA TYR A 55 10.45 -23.87 -3.45
C TYR A 55 10.05 -24.55 -4.78
N TYR A 56 10.18 -23.81 -5.90
CA TYR A 56 9.84 -24.32 -7.23
C TYR A 56 11.02 -24.89 -7.99
N HIS A 57 12.23 -24.93 -7.41
CA HIS A 57 13.47 -25.40 -8.07
C HIS A 57 13.74 -24.68 -9.38
N LEU A 58 13.54 -23.35 -9.42
CA LEU A 58 13.70 -22.55 -10.63
C LEU A 58 15.18 -22.43 -11.05
N PRO A 59 15.45 -22.46 -12.37
CA PRO A 59 16.80 -22.20 -12.89
C PRO A 59 17.19 -20.72 -12.75
N ASP A 60 16.18 -19.82 -12.71
CA ASP A 60 16.37 -18.38 -12.64
C ASP A 60 17.17 -17.96 -11.41
N SER A 61 17.97 -16.90 -11.52
CA SER A 61 18.57 -16.29 -10.35
C SER A 61 17.51 -15.47 -9.54
N PRO A 62 17.70 -15.25 -8.24
CA PRO A 62 16.81 -14.37 -7.49
C PRO A 62 16.71 -12.96 -8.09
N ALA A 63 17.79 -12.47 -8.70
CA ALA A 63 17.79 -11.17 -9.38
C ALA A 63 16.92 -11.17 -10.64
N ASP A 64 16.92 -12.26 -11.42
CA ASP A 64 16.06 -12.39 -12.60
C ASP A 64 14.57 -12.47 -12.19
N ILE A 65 14.28 -13.19 -11.11
CA ILE A 65 12.92 -13.29 -10.53
C ILE A 65 12.43 -11.90 -10.12
N LEU A 66 13.23 -11.16 -9.38
CA LEU A 66 12.89 -9.78 -8.95
C LEU A 66 12.65 -8.87 -10.16
N ALA A 67 13.52 -8.94 -11.17
CA ALA A 67 13.37 -8.13 -12.38
C ALA A 67 12.08 -8.45 -13.16
N GLU A 68 11.70 -9.73 -13.23
CA GLU A 68 10.45 -10.12 -13.88
C GLU A 68 9.23 -9.69 -13.06
N TRP A 69 9.23 -9.87 -11.75
CA TRP A 69 8.18 -9.36 -10.87
C TRP A 69 8.02 -7.84 -10.97
N ASP A 70 9.12 -7.11 -11.01
CA ASP A 70 9.10 -5.66 -11.21
C ASP A 70 8.46 -5.27 -12.55
N ALA A 71 8.76 -5.99 -13.62
CA ALA A 71 8.18 -5.72 -14.94
C ALA A 71 6.67 -6.02 -14.97
N LEU A 72 6.22 -7.10 -14.32
CA LEU A 72 4.81 -7.46 -14.17
C LEU A 72 4.08 -6.40 -13.32
N ALA A 73 4.63 -6.07 -12.15
CA ALA A 73 4.05 -5.05 -11.29
C ALA A 73 3.95 -3.69 -12.01
N ALA A 74 4.98 -3.28 -12.74
CA ALA A 74 4.96 -2.03 -13.51
C ALA A 74 3.81 -1.99 -14.53
N HIS A 75 3.50 -3.11 -15.20
CA HIS A 75 2.35 -3.20 -16.09
C HIS A 75 1.04 -2.98 -15.32
N HIS A 76 0.87 -3.63 -14.16
CA HIS A 76 -0.33 -3.47 -13.34
C HIS A 76 -0.53 -2.02 -12.88
N TYR A 77 0.48 -1.38 -12.29
CA TYR A 77 0.38 0.01 -11.81
C TYR A 77 0.15 1.01 -12.93
N ARG A 78 0.80 0.78 -14.09
CA ARG A 78 0.69 1.67 -15.23
C ARG A 78 -0.63 1.54 -15.98
N ASP A 79 -1.19 0.31 -16.08
CA ASP A 79 -2.23 0.02 -17.06
C ASP A 79 -3.51 -0.58 -16.47
N LEU A 80 -3.43 -1.32 -15.37
CA LEU A 80 -4.53 -2.18 -14.90
C LEU A 80 -5.19 -1.71 -13.60
N ALA A 81 -4.43 -1.53 -12.51
CA ALA A 81 -4.99 -1.26 -11.19
C ALA A 81 -5.88 0.00 -11.18
N PRO A 82 -7.17 -0.09 -10.84
CA PRO A 82 -8.05 1.08 -10.81
C PRO A 82 -7.88 1.88 -9.52
N LEU A 83 -8.35 3.12 -9.52
CA LEU A 83 -8.58 3.84 -8.27
C LEU A 83 -9.73 3.20 -7.50
N LYS A 84 -9.65 3.21 -6.18
CA LYS A 84 -10.78 2.90 -5.31
C LYS A 84 -11.92 3.90 -5.55
N ALA A 85 -13.16 3.42 -5.41
CA ALA A 85 -14.34 4.25 -5.59
C ALA A 85 -14.30 5.49 -4.68
N GLY A 86 -14.53 6.67 -5.27
CA GLY A 86 -14.50 7.96 -4.59
C GLY A 86 -13.10 8.55 -4.36
N ALA A 87 -12.01 7.85 -4.71
CA ALA A 87 -10.65 8.34 -4.42
C ALA A 87 -10.33 9.65 -5.14
N ALA A 88 -10.60 9.73 -6.44
CA ALA A 88 -10.32 10.94 -7.22
C ALA A 88 -11.16 12.13 -6.74
N GLU A 89 -12.45 11.91 -6.51
CA GLU A 89 -13.41 12.91 -6.07
C GLU A 89 -13.04 13.43 -4.67
N LEU A 90 -12.67 12.53 -3.75
CA LEU A 90 -12.27 12.89 -2.39
C LEU A 90 -11.00 13.74 -2.39
N LEU A 91 -9.99 13.33 -3.15
CA LEU A 91 -8.76 14.11 -3.28
C LEU A 91 -9.03 15.48 -3.90
N ALA A 92 -9.89 15.55 -4.93
CA ALA A 92 -10.28 16.82 -5.56
C ALA A 92 -11.02 17.74 -4.58
N LYS A 93 -11.94 17.20 -3.77
CA LYS A 93 -12.64 17.92 -2.69
C LYS A 93 -11.64 18.50 -1.69
N TYR A 94 -10.76 17.67 -1.15
CA TYR A 94 -9.79 18.14 -0.14
C TYR A 94 -8.81 19.17 -0.69
N ARG A 95 -8.43 19.03 -1.96
CA ARG A 95 -7.64 20.07 -2.64
C ARG A 95 -8.39 21.39 -2.79
N ALA A 96 -9.68 21.35 -3.16
CA ALA A 96 -10.52 22.54 -3.26
C ALA A 96 -10.73 23.24 -1.91
N GLU A 97 -10.79 22.44 -0.84
CA GLU A 97 -10.88 22.91 0.54
C GLU A 97 -9.52 23.37 1.14
N ASN A 98 -8.45 23.32 0.35
CA ASN A 98 -7.07 23.63 0.76
C ASN A 98 -6.58 22.79 1.95
N ILE A 99 -7.07 21.55 2.08
CA ILE A 99 -6.59 20.61 3.09
C ILE A 99 -5.21 20.08 2.64
N PRO A 100 -4.15 20.25 3.45
CA PRO A 100 -2.84 19.74 3.09
C PRO A 100 -2.83 18.21 3.10
N MET A 101 -2.36 17.61 1.99
CA MET A 101 -2.30 16.17 1.81
C MET A 101 -0.87 15.69 1.60
N ALA A 102 -0.55 14.55 2.17
CA ALA A 102 0.67 13.79 1.94
C ALA A 102 0.33 12.34 1.58
N MET A 103 1.25 11.64 0.95
CA MET A 103 1.20 10.20 0.74
C MET A 103 2.27 9.54 1.59
N PHE A 104 1.93 8.40 2.18
CA PHE A 104 2.89 7.55 2.87
C PHE A 104 2.65 6.09 2.49
N THR A 105 3.55 5.53 1.69
CA THR A 105 3.38 4.21 1.08
C THR A 105 4.59 3.32 1.26
N ALA A 106 4.37 2.00 1.32
CA ALA A 106 5.40 0.98 1.20
C ALA A 106 5.67 0.60 -0.28
N CYS A 107 4.87 1.13 -1.21
CA CYS A 107 5.09 0.95 -2.64
C CYS A 107 6.44 1.52 -3.07
N ARG A 108 7.07 0.87 -4.03
CA ARG A 108 8.32 1.37 -4.62
C ARG A 108 8.10 2.69 -5.36
N PRO A 109 9.07 3.64 -5.28
CA PRO A 109 8.91 4.98 -5.85
C PRO A 109 8.49 4.99 -7.33
N GLU A 110 9.07 4.10 -8.15
CA GLU A 110 8.78 4.01 -9.58
C GLU A 110 7.34 3.59 -9.85
N LEU A 111 6.84 2.59 -9.12
CA LEU A 111 5.48 2.06 -9.26
C LEU A 111 4.44 3.09 -8.78
N CYS A 112 4.69 3.69 -7.61
CA CYS A 112 3.87 4.78 -7.09
C CYS A 112 3.75 5.93 -8.10
N ARG A 113 4.87 6.38 -8.68
CA ARG A 113 4.88 7.43 -9.68
C ARG A 113 4.03 7.07 -10.91
N MET A 114 4.17 5.84 -11.44
CA MET A 114 3.38 5.37 -12.58
C MET A 114 1.87 5.46 -12.31
N ALA A 115 1.42 5.03 -11.14
CA ALA A 115 0.02 5.13 -10.74
C ALA A 115 -0.44 6.59 -10.64
N LEU A 116 0.33 7.44 -9.96
CA LEU A 116 -0.02 8.85 -9.77
C LEU A 116 -0.06 9.62 -11.10
N GLU A 117 0.87 9.37 -12.02
CA GLU A 117 0.90 9.97 -13.36
C GLU A 117 -0.32 9.53 -14.18
N ARG A 118 -0.65 8.25 -14.17
CA ARG A 118 -1.80 7.68 -14.89
C ARG A 118 -3.12 8.37 -14.52
N PHE A 119 -3.32 8.69 -13.26
CA PHE A 119 -4.55 9.32 -12.76
C PHE A 119 -4.46 10.83 -12.59
N GLY A 120 -3.32 11.45 -12.96
CA GLY A 120 -3.11 12.90 -12.83
C GLY A 120 -3.06 13.38 -11.38
N LEU A 121 -2.63 12.54 -10.45
CA LEU A 121 -2.64 12.80 -9.01
C LEU A 121 -1.31 13.31 -8.44
N THR A 122 -0.27 13.37 -9.25
CA THR A 122 1.09 13.77 -8.83
C THR A 122 1.12 15.12 -8.09
N GLY A 123 0.30 16.09 -8.51
CA GLY A 123 0.24 17.44 -7.92
C GLY A 123 -0.74 17.59 -6.74
N TYR A 124 -1.31 16.51 -6.23
CA TYR A 124 -2.27 16.56 -5.11
C TYR A 124 -1.58 16.52 -3.76
N PHE A 125 -0.41 15.90 -3.67
CA PHE A 125 0.31 15.68 -2.42
C PHE A 125 1.47 16.66 -2.30
N GLN A 126 1.57 17.32 -1.14
CA GLN A 126 2.69 18.21 -0.81
C GLN A 126 3.97 17.40 -0.56
N HIS A 127 3.81 16.19 -0.02
CA HIS A 127 4.88 15.26 0.25
C HIS A 127 4.45 13.85 -0.17
N ILE A 128 5.36 13.12 -0.77
CA ILE A 128 5.26 11.68 -1.00
C ILE A 128 6.43 11.06 -0.25
N VAL A 129 6.14 10.27 0.78
CA VAL A 129 7.14 9.64 1.65
C VAL A 129 7.04 8.13 1.44
N TYR A 130 8.17 7.52 1.19
CA TYR A 130 8.27 6.07 1.03
C TYR A 130 8.76 5.44 2.33
N ALA A 131 8.15 4.32 2.74
CA ALA A 131 8.52 3.64 3.99
C ALA A 131 10.01 3.21 3.98
N GLU A 132 10.55 2.85 2.82
CA GLU A 132 11.96 2.53 2.67
C GLU A 132 12.90 3.70 3.00
N GLU A 133 12.47 4.96 2.76
CA GLU A 133 13.25 6.16 3.07
C GLU A 133 13.31 6.44 4.57
N ILE A 134 12.27 6.03 5.29
CA ILE A 134 12.24 6.11 6.76
C ILE A 134 13.17 5.05 7.38
N GLY A 135 13.32 3.90 6.70
CA GLY A 135 14.11 2.77 7.18
C GLY A 135 13.45 2.01 8.34
N LEU A 136 12.13 2.18 8.51
CA LEU A 136 11.31 1.50 9.51
C LEU A 136 10.07 0.94 8.85
N GLU A 137 9.63 -0.21 9.31
CA GLU A 137 8.39 -0.83 8.84
C GLU A 137 7.15 -0.11 9.39
N LYS A 138 6.07 -0.04 8.61
CA LYS A 138 4.80 0.58 9.04
C LYS A 138 4.16 -0.07 10.27
N HIS A 139 4.58 -1.27 10.65
CA HIS A 139 4.12 -1.92 11.89
C HIS A 139 4.89 -1.49 13.15
N ASP A 140 5.92 -0.63 13.01
CA ASP A 140 6.63 0.00 14.13
C ASP A 140 6.06 1.40 14.41
N PRO A 141 5.56 1.71 15.63
CA PRO A 141 5.07 3.05 15.96
C PRO A 141 6.08 4.17 15.73
N ALA A 142 7.38 3.89 15.83
CA ALA A 142 8.42 4.84 15.54
C ALA A 142 8.40 5.32 14.08
N CYS A 143 7.89 4.50 13.16
CA CYS A 143 7.72 4.85 11.75
C CYS A 143 6.77 6.06 11.58
N PHE A 144 5.62 6.04 12.23
CA PHE A 144 4.64 7.13 12.15
C PHE A 144 5.04 8.37 12.93
N ILE A 145 5.78 8.22 14.01
CA ILE A 145 6.40 9.36 14.73
C ILE A 145 7.41 10.02 13.79
N ARG A 146 8.30 9.25 13.19
CA ARG A 146 9.30 9.74 12.24
C ARG A 146 8.68 10.41 11.02
N LEU A 147 7.60 9.83 10.48
CA LEU A 147 6.82 10.42 9.39
C LEU A 147 6.31 11.82 9.77
N SER A 148 5.68 11.96 10.94
CA SER A 148 5.18 13.27 11.38
C SER A 148 6.29 14.30 11.57
N GLU A 149 7.44 13.90 12.10
CA GLU A 149 8.63 14.76 12.21
C GLU A 149 9.12 15.25 10.84
N LEU A 150 9.19 14.35 9.83
CA LEU A 150 9.57 14.70 8.46
C LEU A 150 8.59 15.71 7.83
N LEU A 151 7.31 15.62 8.19
CA LEU A 151 6.28 16.55 7.75
C LEU A 151 6.25 17.86 8.57
N GLY A 152 7.09 18.00 9.60
CA GLY A 152 7.13 19.15 10.49
C GLY A 152 5.92 19.28 11.41
N LEU A 153 5.27 18.14 11.75
CA LEU A 153 4.02 18.08 12.51
C LEU A 153 4.18 17.16 13.73
N SER A 154 3.26 17.28 14.67
CA SER A 154 3.04 16.26 15.69
C SER A 154 2.08 15.17 15.17
N PRO A 155 2.15 13.92 15.66
CA PRO A 155 1.22 12.87 15.26
C PRO A 155 -0.26 13.27 15.41
N ALA A 156 -0.62 14.01 16.45
CA ALA A 156 -1.99 14.46 16.71
C ALA A 156 -2.56 15.41 15.64
N GLU A 157 -1.69 16.08 14.86
CA GLU A 157 -2.08 16.94 13.74
C GLU A 157 -2.28 16.17 12.44
N CYS A 158 -1.97 14.86 12.44
CA CYS A 158 -2.05 13.98 11.28
C CYS A 158 -3.30 13.09 11.36
N THR A 159 -3.89 12.84 10.19
CA THR A 159 -4.94 11.83 10.01
C THR A 159 -4.49 10.86 8.92
N LEU A 160 -4.27 9.61 9.28
CA LEU A 160 -3.92 8.54 8.34
C LEU A 160 -5.20 7.95 7.72
N PHE A 161 -5.16 7.72 6.42
CA PHE A 161 -6.11 6.90 5.67
C PHE A 161 -5.36 5.65 5.20
N ASP A 162 -5.78 4.46 5.66
CA ASP A 162 -5.06 3.21 5.40
C ASP A 162 -6.05 2.03 5.54
N ASP A 163 -5.86 0.96 4.77
CA ASP A 163 -6.69 -0.24 4.77
C ASP A 163 -6.18 -1.32 5.72
N SER A 164 -4.89 -1.27 6.07
CA SER A 164 -4.25 -2.30 6.89
C SER A 164 -4.55 -2.13 8.38
N PRO A 165 -5.14 -3.15 9.05
CA PRO A 165 -5.35 -3.12 10.50
C PRO A 165 -4.05 -2.90 11.29
N ALA A 166 -2.93 -3.47 10.84
CA ALA A 166 -1.64 -3.31 11.50
C ALA A 166 -1.16 -1.86 11.44
N ASN A 167 -1.22 -1.22 10.25
CA ASN A 167 -0.83 0.17 10.07
C ASN A 167 -1.74 1.11 10.86
N CYS A 168 -3.06 0.88 10.82
CA CYS A 168 -4.05 1.66 11.57
C CYS A 168 -3.79 1.60 13.09
N ALA A 169 -3.54 0.40 13.63
CA ALA A 169 -3.22 0.20 15.05
C ALA A 169 -1.93 0.94 15.42
N THR A 170 -0.91 0.85 14.58
CA THR A 170 0.40 1.43 14.78
C THR A 170 0.35 2.96 14.72
N ALA A 171 -0.31 3.53 13.73
CA ALA A 171 -0.50 4.98 13.60
C ALA A 171 -1.29 5.56 14.79
N ARG A 172 -2.35 4.85 15.23
CA ARG A 172 -3.09 5.21 16.44
C ARG A 172 -2.21 5.17 17.70
N ALA A 173 -1.39 4.14 17.84
CA ALA A 173 -0.45 4.05 18.96
C ALA A 173 0.60 5.18 18.95
N ALA A 174 0.98 5.67 17.78
CA ALA A 174 1.82 6.85 17.61
C ALA A 174 1.08 8.17 17.92
N GLY A 175 -0.24 8.16 18.08
CA GLY A 175 -1.05 9.33 18.42
C GLY A 175 -1.74 10.01 17.23
N MET A 176 -1.75 9.40 16.05
CA MET A 176 -2.47 9.91 14.88
C MET A 176 -3.97 9.63 14.97
N ARG A 177 -4.78 10.44 14.29
CA ARG A 177 -6.14 10.06 13.95
C ARG A 177 -6.10 9.09 12.77
N VAL A 178 -7.05 8.15 12.74
CA VAL A 178 -7.06 7.09 11.72
C VAL A 178 -8.46 6.98 11.11
N VAL A 179 -8.50 6.98 9.80
CA VAL A 179 -9.64 6.62 8.96
C VAL A 179 -9.29 5.31 8.27
N GLY A 180 -9.99 4.24 8.64
CA GLY A 180 -9.82 2.94 7.99
C GLY A 180 -10.62 2.88 6.69
N VAL A 181 -10.02 2.32 5.65
CA VAL A 181 -10.64 2.11 4.34
C VAL A 181 -10.81 0.61 4.13
N TYR A 182 -11.98 0.19 3.64
CA TYR A 182 -12.22 -1.21 3.33
C TYR A 182 -11.34 -1.69 2.17
N ASP A 183 -10.77 -2.87 2.35
CA ASP A 183 -10.13 -3.62 1.28
C ASP A 183 -10.44 -5.11 1.42
N ASP A 184 -10.57 -5.80 0.28
CA ASP A 184 -10.92 -7.24 0.24
C ASP A 184 -9.86 -8.11 0.92
N LEU A 185 -8.58 -7.70 0.89
CA LEU A 185 -7.49 -8.39 1.60
C LEU A 185 -7.77 -8.54 3.09
N TYR A 186 -8.46 -7.54 3.68
CA TYR A 186 -8.79 -7.49 5.10
C TYR A 186 -10.28 -7.66 5.39
N ALA A 187 -11.06 -8.23 4.45
CA ALA A 187 -12.52 -8.42 4.60
C ALA A 187 -12.90 -9.15 5.89
N GLY A 188 -12.10 -10.12 6.35
CA GLY A 188 -12.31 -10.84 7.62
C GLY A 188 -12.00 -10.05 8.88
N ARG A 189 -11.43 -8.83 8.79
CA ARG A 189 -10.97 -8.02 9.93
C ARG A 189 -11.73 -6.69 10.09
N GLN A 190 -12.91 -6.56 9.47
CA GLN A 190 -13.68 -5.31 9.51
C GLN A 190 -14.07 -4.88 10.92
N ASP A 191 -14.43 -5.81 11.82
CA ASP A 191 -14.81 -5.47 13.20
C ASP A 191 -13.62 -4.94 13.99
N GLU A 192 -12.44 -5.47 13.74
CA GLU A 192 -11.18 -4.94 14.28
C GLU A 192 -10.94 -3.51 13.79
N MET A 193 -11.08 -3.28 12.48
CA MET A 193 -10.92 -1.94 11.88
C MET A 193 -11.90 -0.92 12.47
N ARG A 194 -13.19 -1.29 12.68
CA ARG A 194 -14.17 -0.43 13.34
C ARG A 194 -13.80 -0.07 14.78
N GLY A 195 -13.12 -0.98 15.49
CA GLY A 195 -12.62 -0.74 16.85
C GLY A 195 -11.35 0.10 16.91
N LEU A 196 -10.52 0.03 15.87
CA LEU A 196 -9.24 0.74 15.78
C LEU A 196 -9.40 2.18 15.27
N CYS A 197 -10.22 2.38 14.26
CA CYS A 197 -10.30 3.64 13.54
C CYS A 197 -11.32 4.61 14.18
N GLY A 198 -11.03 5.90 14.13
CA GLY A 198 -12.00 6.93 14.49
C GLY A 198 -13.18 6.98 13.51
N ARG A 199 -12.94 6.57 12.26
CA ARG A 199 -13.93 6.31 11.21
C ARG A 199 -13.44 5.13 10.37
N TYR A 200 -14.35 4.26 9.97
CA TYR A 200 -14.11 3.17 9.02
C TYR A 200 -15.15 3.24 7.92
N VAL A 201 -14.71 3.25 6.68
CA VAL A 201 -15.56 3.42 5.49
C VAL A 201 -15.43 2.22 4.56
N GLY A 202 -16.55 1.81 3.97
CA GLY A 202 -16.61 0.78 2.94
C GLY A 202 -16.15 1.30 1.58
N SER A 203 -16.28 2.62 1.36
CA SER A 203 -15.84 3.33 0.15
C SER A 203 -15.43 4.76 0.53
N LEU A 204 -14.50 5.34 -0.23
CA LEU A 204 -14.10 6.74 -0.02
C LEU A 204 -15.22 7.74 -0.39
N ASP A 205 -16.22 7.32 -1.16
CA ASP A 205 -17.44 8.12 -1.42
C ASP A 205 -18.18 8.52 -0.14
N GLU A 206 -18.10 7.72 0.92
CA GLU A 206 -18.74 8.03 2.21
C GLU A 206 -18.13 9.26 2.92
N LEU A 207 -17.01 9.77 2.39
CA LEU A 207 -16.31 10.95 2.90
C LEU A 207 -16.61 12.23 2.08
N LEU A 208 -17.37 12.08 0.99
CA LEU A 208 -17.84 13.20 0.16
C LEU A 208 -19.00 13.92 0.82
#